data_3bbdbaa9ac17abcd6c7facc3a2972bfb
#
_entry.id   3bbdbaa9ac17abcd6c7facc3a2972bfb
#
_cell.length_a   1.000
_cell.length_b   1.000
_cell.length_c   1.000
_cell.angle_alpha   90.00
_cell.angle_beta   90.00
_cell.angle_gamma   90.00
#
_symmetry.space_group_name_H-M   'P 1'
#
loop_
_entity.id
_entity.type
_entity.pdbx_description
1 polymer ?
#
loop_
_entity_poly.entity_id
_entity_poly.type
_entity_poly.pdbx_seq_one_letter_code
_entity_poly.pdbx_strand_id
1 'polypeptide(L)'
;MDNSFQEIIDQLSEEVSTKGTSLCIGTFDGVHRGHQKLFKELVKNSRINNLLSVVLVFELRPREIINPSLSKPYIITIEERIQNIKSQKVDKTIKINFDNNIRNISAKKFLEILKNKINLTSLVVSEDTKIGNDQKNGNDLKKICEELKISFNSIKMSLDDNK
;
A
#
# COMPACT_ATOMS: atom_id res chain seq x y z
N MET A 1 4.82 -20.52 -8.00
CA MET A 1 4.30 -19.17 -8.12
C MET A 1 4.05 -18.60 -6.75
N ASP A 2 4.40 -17.41 -6.59
CA ASP A 2 4.44 -16.81 -5.32
C ASP A 2 3.07 -16.41 -4.83
N ASN A 3 2.81 -16.64 -3.57
CA ASN A 3 1.46 -16.55 -3.02
C ASN A 3 0.96 -15.14 -2.76
N SER A 4 1.86 -14.16 -2.60
CA SER A 4 1.44 -12.81 -2.19
C SER A 4 0.56 -12.10 -3.22
N PHE A 5 0.94 -12.17 -4.50
CA PHE A 5 0.09 -11.61 -5.55
C PHE A 5 -1.22 -12.37 -5.68
N GLN A 6 -1.17 -13.69 -5.56
CA GLN A 6 -2.37 -14.51 -5.62
C GLN A 6 -3.31 -14.22 -4.46
N GLU A 7 -2.77 -14.03 -3.27
CA GLU A 7 -3.57 -13.65 -2.09
C GLU A 7 -4.29 -12.32 -2.30
N ILE A 8 -3.61 -11.32 -2.90
CA ILE A 8 -4.23 -10.03 -3.22
C ILE A 8 -5.38 -10.23 -4.22
N ILE A 9 -5.11 -10.98 -5.27
CA ILE A 9 -6.09 -11.24 -6.33
C ILE A 9 -7.32 -11.96 -5.77
N ASP A 10 -7.10 -13.00 -4.99
CA ASP A 10 -8.20 -13.83 -4.44
C ASP A 10 -9.11 -13.02 -3.52
N GLN A 11 -8.54 -12.12 -2.73
CA GLN A 11 -9.33 -11.30 -1.80
C GLN A 11 -10.11 -10.18 -2.49
N LEU A 12 -9.77 -9.82 -3.71
CA LEU A 12 -10.39 -8.71 -4.43
C LEU A 12 -11.18 -9.13 -5.67
N SER A 13 -11.14 -10.41 -6.04
CA SER A 13 -11.64 -10.88 -7.34
C SER A 13 -13.10 -10.55 -7.63
N GLU A 14 -13.96 -10.50 -6.62
CA GLU A 14 -15.39 -10.20 -6.81
C GLU A 14 -15.64 -8.72 -7.06
N GLU A 15 -14.97 -7.84 -6.34
CA GLU A 15 -15.22 -6.40 -6.39
C GLU A 15 -14.53 -5.70 -7.55
N VAL A 16 -13.34 -6.14 -7.95
CA VAL A 16 -12.55 -5.44 -8.97
C VAL A 16 -13.12 -5.59 -10.38
N SER A 17 -14.05 -6.52 -10.58
CA SER A 17 -14.73 -6.65 -11.87
C SER A 17 -15.69 -5.47 -12.15
N THR A 18 -16.13 -4.77 -11.12
CA THR A 18 -17.13 -3.70 -11.23
C THR A 18 -16.55 -2.31 -11.04
N LYS A 19 -15.41 -2.18 -10.36
CA LYS A 19 -14.77 -0.88 -10.15
C LYS A 19 -13.27 -1.03 -9.97
N GLY A 20 -12.53 0.07 -10.22
CA GLY A 20 -11.10 0.11 -10.02
C GLY A 20 -10.71 0.18 -8.55
N THR A 21 -9.42 0.13 -8.31
CA THR A 21 -8.84 0.10 -6.97
C THR A 21 -8.04 1.37 -6.70
N SER A 22 -8.25 1.96 -5.53
CA SER A 22 -7.37 2.97 -4.95
C SER A 22 -6.57 2.30 -3.84
N LEU A 23 -5.25 2.39 -3.92
CA LEU A 23 -4.34 1.58 -3.11
C LEU A 23 -3.41 2.41 -2.26
N CYS A 24 -3.21 1.98 -1.03
CA CYS A 24 -2.14 2.43 -0.15
C CYS A 24 -1.35 1.21 0.32
N ILE A 25 -0.04 1.34 0.48
CA ILE A 25 0.83 0.23 0.88
C ILE A 25 1.83 0.65 1.95
N GLY A 26 2.06 -0.19 2.93
CA GLY A 26 3.02 0.07 3.99
C GLY A 26 2.99 -0.94 5.11
N THR A 27 3.77 -0.69 6.16
CA THR A 27 3.80 -1.50 7.37
C THR A 27 2.82 -0.99 8.42
N PHE A 28 2.69 0.33 8.55
CA PHE A 28 1.73 1.02 9.41
C PHE A 28 1.80 0.60 10.89
N ASP A 29 2.99 0.47 11.43
CA ASP A 29 3.16 0.13 12.83
C ASP A 29 2.69 1.29 13.72
N GLY A 30 1.77 1.00 14.65
CA GLY A 30 1.20 1.98 15.57
C GLY A 30 0.02 2.78 15.01
N VAL A 31 -0.21 2.78 13.71
CA VAL A 31 -1.29 3.53 13.04
C VAL A 31 -1.47 4.95 13.63
N HIS A 32 -0.38 5.73 13.63
CA HIS A 32 -0.37 7.08 14.19
C HIS A 32 -1.13 8.10 13.31
N ARG A 33 -1.20 9.37 13.78
CA ARG A 33 -1.99 10.42 13.10
C ARG A 33 -1.65 10.61 11.63
N GLY A 34 -0.38 10.50 11.25
CA GLY A 34 0.03 10.59 9.85
C GLY A 34 -0.57 9.46 9.02
N HIS A 35 -0.58 8.24 9.55
CA HIS A 35 -1.24 7.11 8.89
C HIS A 35 -2.74 7.34 8.78
N GLN A 36 -3.37 7.86 9.81
CA GLN A 36 -4.81 8.15 9.78
C GLN A 36 -5.15 9.19 8.71
N LYS A 37 -4.32 10.21 8.55
CA LYS A 37 -4.45 11.20 7.48
C LYS A 37 -4.35 10.54 6.11
N LEU A 38 -3.39 9.65 5.95
CA LEU A 38 -3.19 8.90 4.71
C LEU A 38 -4.42 8.06 4.37
N PHE A 39 -4.98 7.34 5.34
CA PHE A 39 -6.18 6.52 5.14
C PHE A 39 -7.41 7.37 4.83
N LYS A 40 -7.55 8.53 5.45
CA LYS A 40 -8.64 9.48 5.11
C LYS A 40 -8.56 9.93 3.66
N GLU A 41 -7.36 10.26 3.18
CA GLU A 41 -7.18 10.64 1.79
C GLU A 41 -7.45 9.46 0.84
N LEU A 42 -7.03 8.25 1.22
CA LEU A 42 -7.35 7.05 0.46
C LEU A 42 -8.86 6.84 0.32
N VAL A 43 -9.57 6.90 1.42
CA VAL A 43 -11.03 6.71 1.44
C VAL A 43 -11.72 7.81 0.64
N LYS A 44 -11.32 9.06 0.85
CA LYS A 44 -11.87 10.21 0.11
C LYS A 44 -11.65 10.05 -1.39
N ASN A 45 -10.44 9.73 -1.81
CA ASN A 45 -10.11 9.51 -3.22
C ASN A 45 -10.98 8.40 -3.82
N SER A 46 -11.11 7.29 -3.09
CA SER A 46 -11.91 6.16 -3.57
C SER A 46 -13.39 6.51 -3.72
N ARG A 47 -13.96 7.26 -2.78
CA ARG A 47 -15.38 7.67 -2.84
C ARG A 47 -15.63 8.61 -4.01
N ILE A 48 -14.76 9.61 -4.19
CA ILE A 48 -14.91 10.60 -5.28
C ILE A 48 -14.84 9.92 -6.65
N ASN A 49 -13.97 8.92 -6.79
CA ASN A 49 -13.72 8.27 -8.08
C ASN A 49 -14.43 6.93 -8.24
N ASN A 50 -15.30 6.58 -7.31
CA ASN A 50 -16.03 5.31 -7.29
C ASN A 50 -15.08 4.10 -7.40
N LEU A 51 -14.05 4.10 -6.55
CA LEU A 51 -13.03 3.05 -6.48
C LEU A 51 -13.15 2.28 -5.17
N LEU A 52 -12.62 1.07 -5.16
CA LEU A 52 -12.46 0.29 -3.93
C LEU A 52 -11.21 0.78 -3.19
N SER A 53 -11.36 1.15 -1.92
CA SER A 53 -10.20 1.55 -1.10
C SER A 53 -9.54 0.32 -0.49
N VAL A 54 -8.25 0.14 -0.79
CA VAL A 54 -7.49 -1.04 -0.38
C VAL A 54 -6.19 -0.62 0.29
N VAL A 55 -5.89 -1.22 1.44
CA VAL A 55 -4.62 -1.06 2.12
C VAL A 55 -3.90 -2.41 2.10
N LEU A 56 -2.70 -2.43 1.53
CA LEU A 56 -1.80 -3.57 1.60
C LEU A 56 -0.85 -3.37 2.77
N VAL A 57 -0.86 -4.32 3.71
CA VAL A 57 -0.07 -4.23 4.94
C VAL A 57 1.01 -5.29 4.93
N PHE A 58 2.28 -4.88 4.99
CA PHE A 58 3.38 -5.82 5.19
C PHE A 58 3.39 -6.31 6.63
N GLU A 59 3.39 -7.60 6.81
CA GLU A 59 3.49 -8.21 8.15
C GLU A 59 4.81 -7.82 8.81
N LEU A 60 5.90 -7.92 8.06
CA LEU A 60 7.23 -7.51 8.49
C LEU A 60 7.74 -6.35 7.62
N ARG A 61 8.54 -5.48 8.20
CA ARG A 61 9.16 -4.38 7.46
C ARG A 61 10.09 -4.95 6.39
N PRO A 62 9.95 -4.59 5.11
CA PRO A 62 10.76 -5.15 4.03
C PRO A 62 12.27 -5.03 4.28
N ARG A 63 12.74 -3.89 4.81
CA ARG A 63 14.18 -3.71 5.09
C ARG A 63 14.72 -4.66 6.15
N GLU A 64 13.88 -5.10 7.09
CA GLU A 64 14.29 -6.04 8.14
C GLU A 64 14.39 -7.47 7.61
N ILE A 65 13.61 -7.79 6.59
CA ILE A 65 13.70 -9.08 5.91
C ILE A 65 15.00 -9.16 5.13
N ILE A 66 15.39 -8.06 4.48
CA ILE A 66 16.65 -7.97 3.72
C ILE A 66 17.85 -7.94 4.66
N ASN A 67 17.76 -7.20 5.77
CA ASN A 67 18.83 -7.06 6.76
C ASN A 67 18.27 -7.23 8.18
N PRO A 68 18.26 -8.45 8.73
CA PRO A 68 17.71 -8.71 10.07
C PRO A 68 18.36 -7.93 11.20
N SER A 69 19.60 -7.42 10.99
CA SER A 69 20.26 -6.59 12.01
C SER A 69 19.54 -5.26 12.26
N LEU A 70 18.66 -4.84 11.35
CA LEU A 70 17.85 -3.63 11.49
C LEU A 70 16.54 -3.87 12.24
N SER A 71 16.28 -5.11 12.66
CA SER A 71 15.02 -5.47 13.31
C SER A 71 14.83 -4.70 14.61
N LYS A 72 13.61 -4.15 14.78
CA LYS A 72 13.18 -3.45 15.98
C LYS A 72 11.83 -3.99 16.41
N PRO A 73 11.52 -3.97 17.71
CA PRO A 73 10.19 -4.39 18.16
C PRO A 73 9.09 -3.59 17.48
N TYR A 74 7.96 -4.25 17.24
CA TYR A 74 6.76 -3.58 16.74
C TYR A 74 5.99 -2.99 17.92
N ILE A 75 5.34 -1.86 17.68
CA ILE A 75 4.52 -1.19 18.71
C ILE A 75 3.28 -2.02 18.99
N ILE A 76 2.66 -2.56 17.93
CA ILE A 76 1.46 -3.39 18.03
C ILE A 76 1.58 -4.62 17.13
N THR A 77 0.75 -5.62 17.37
CA THR A 77 0.73 -6.85 16.56
C THR A 77 0.17 -6.58 15.15
N ILE A 78 0.39 -7.52 14.23
CA ILE A 78 -0.19 -7.42 12.88
C ILE A 78 -1.72 -7.43 12.94
N GLU A 79 -2.30 -8.21 13.83
CA GLU A 79 -3.76 -8.28 14.02
C GLU A 79 -4.31 -6.93 14.50
N GLU A 80 -3.64 -6.30 15.46
CA GLU A 80 -4.02 -4.96 15.95
C GLU A 80 -3.87 -3.90 14.85
N ARG A 81 -2.81 -3.96 14.05
CA ARG A 81 -2.62 -3.05 12.92
C ARG A 81 -3.77 -3.16 11.93
N ILE A 82 -4.14 -4.39 11.57
CA ILE A 82 -5.24 -4.64 10.64
C ILE A 82 -6.55 -4.09 11.20
N GLN A 83 -6.85 -4.34 12.47
CA GLN A 83 -8.07 -3.84 13.10
C GLN A 83 -8.11 -2.30 13.12
N ASN A 84 -7.00 -1.67 13.44
CA ASN A 84 -6.91 -0.22 13.46
C ASN A 84 -7.08 0.39 12.07
N ILE A 85 -6.57 -0.25 11.03
CA ILE A 85 -6.75 0.18 9.65
C ILE A 85 -8.21 0.02 9.23
N LYS A 86 -8.81 -1.11 9.55
CA LYS A 86 -10.23 -1.35 9.25
C LYS A 86 -11.14 -0.30 9.88
N SER A 87 -10.80 0.17 11.09
CA SER A 87 -11.56 1.21 11.77
C SER A 87 -11.53 2.56 11.04
N GLN A 88 -10.61 2.76 10.10
CA GLN A 88 -10.51 3.96 9.27
C GLN A 88 -11.45 3.96 8.07
N LYS A 89 -12.36 2.99 7.98
CA LYS A 89 -13.40 2.88 6.94
C LYS A 89 -12.86 2.53 5.55
N VAL A 90 -11.70 1.90 5.46
CA VAL A 90 -11.22 1.34 4.19
C VAL A 90 -12.05 0.10 3.81
N ASP A 91 -12.23 -0.13 2.53
CA ASP A 91 -13.05 -1.25 2.07
C ASP A 91 -12.37 -2.60 2.29
N LYS A 92 -11.08 -2.70 2.03
CA LYS A 92 -10.30 -3.92 2.20
C LYS A 92 -8.95 -3.64 2.82
N THR A 93 -8.53 -4.51 3.74
CA THR A 93 -7.19 -4.49 4.33
C THR A 93 -6.60 -5.87 4.13
N ILE A 94 -5.50 -5.94 3.38
CA ILE A 94 -4.90 -7.22 2.98
C ILE A 94 -3.48 -7.30 3.54
N LYS A 95 -3.24 -8.33 4.33
CA LYS A 95 -1.90 -8.65 4.83
C LYS A 95 -1.11 -9.31 3.70
N ILE A 96 0.11 -8.85 3.48
CA ILE A 96 1.00 -9.44 2.49
C ILE A 96 2.37 -9.73 3.09
N ASN A 97 3.01 -10.76 2.55
CA ASN A 97 4.37 -11.12 2.90
C ASN A 97 5.33 -10.56 1.87
N PHE A 98 6.48 -10.10 2.33
CA PHE A 98 7.56 -9.64 1.45
C PHE A 98 8.35 -10.85 0.94
N ASP A 99 7.71 -11.60 0.06
CA ASP A 99 8.28 -12.83 -0.49
C ASP A 99 9.21 -12.55 -1.70
N ASN A 100 9.77 -13.59 -2.29
CA ASN A 100 10.75 -13.46 -3.37
C ASN A 100 10.18 -12.76 -4.62
N ASN A 101 8.91 -12.94 -4.93
CA ASN A 101 8.31 -12.29 -6.09
C ASN A 101 8.21 -10.77 -5.90
N ILE A 102 7.79 -10.34 -4.72
CA ILE A 102 7.71 -8.91 -4.42
C ILE A 102 9.11 -8.31 -4.22
N ARG A 103 9.98 -9.06 -3.54
CA ARG A 103 11.35 -8.62 -3.23
C ARG A 103 12.19 -8.36 -4.48
N ASN A 104 11.99 -9.14 -5.54
CA ASN A 104 12.87 -9.15 -6.70
C ASN A 104 12.34 -8.36 -7.88
N ILE A 105 11.23 -7.64 -7.76
CA ILE A 105 10.67 -6.88 -8.87
C ILE A 105 10.81 -5.37 -8.68
N SER A 106 10.87 -4.65 -9.81
CA SER A 106 10.91 -3.20 -9.81
C SER A 106 9.57 -2.59 -9.42
N ALA A 107 9.59 -1.32 -9.02
CA ALA A 107 8.37 -0.57 -8.73
C ALA A 107 7.40 -0.60 -9.92
N LYS A 108 7.92 -0.36 -11.12
CA LYS A 108 7.10 -0.36 -12.34
C LYS A 108 6.42 -1.70 -12.56
N LYS A 109 7.17 -2.80 -12.43
CA LYS A 109 6.62 -4.14 -12.60
C LYS A 109 5.57 -4.48 -11.55
N PHE A 110 5.83 -4.11 -10.31
CA PHE A 110 4.88 -4.30 -9.21
C PHE A 110 3.55 -3.59 -9.49
N LEU A 111 3.61 -2.31 -9.85
CA LEU A 111 2.41 -1.52 -10.14
C LEU A 111 1.70 -2.00 -11.40
N GLU A 112 2.45 -2.45 -12.41
CA GLU A 112 1.90 -3.01 -13.64
C GLU A 112 1.10 -4.29 -13.37
N ILE A 113 1.63 -5.18 -12.54
CA ILE A 113 0.92 -6.40 -12.13
C ILE A 113 -0.39 -6.05 -11.42
N LEU A 114 -0.33 -5.11 -10.46
CA LEU A 114 -1.54 -4.70 -9.74
C LEU A 114 -2.55 -4.04 -10.67
N LYS A 115 -2.09 -3.23 -11.62
CA LYS A 115 -2.98 -2.63 -12.61
C LYS A 115 -3.72 -3.69 -13.41
N ASN A 116 -3.00 -4.71 -13.87
CA ASN A 116 -3.59 -5.76 -14.70
C ASN A 116 -4.48 -6.72 -13.91
N LYS A 117 -4.16 -6.98 -12.64
CA LYS A 117 -4.83 -8.02 -11.85
C LYS A 117 -5.95 -7.49 -10.96
N ILE A 118 -5.80 -6.28 -10.43
CA ILE A 118 -6.81 -5.70 -9.53
C ILE A 118 -7.30 -4.33 -10.01
N ASN A 119 -7.06 -4.02 -11.27
CA ASN A 119 -7.47 -2.74 -11.87
C ASN A 119 -7.03 -1.55 -11.03
N LEU A 120 -5.74 -1.49 -10.69
CA LEU A 120 -5.16 -0.38 -9.94
C LEU A 120 -5.35 0.92 -10.72
N THR A 121 -6.13 1.82 -10.18
CA THR A 121 -6.50 3.09 -10.83
C THR A 121 -5.87 4.28 -10.14
N SER A 122 -5.69 4.19 -8.83
CA SER A 122 -5.12 5.27 -8.02
C SER A 122 -4.17 4.72 -6.97
N LEU A 123 -3.02 5.37 -6.80
CA LEU A 123 -2.05 5.08 -5.75
C LEU A 123 -1.98 6.28 -4.82
N VAL A 124 -2.24 6.05 -3.53
CA VAL A 124 -2.17 7.07 -2.49
C VAL A 124 -1.11 6.64 -1.49
N VAL A 125 -0.05 7.40 -1.36
CA VAL A 125 1.11 7.04 -0.52
C VAL A 125 1.59 8.23 0.29
N SER A 126 2.40 7.98 1.31
CA SER A 126 3.13 9.05 1.98
C SER A 126 4.33 9.46 1.11
N GLU A 127 4.82 10.68 1.31
CA GLU A 127 5.93 11.21 0.49
C GLU A 127 7.25 10.44 0.68
N ASP A 128 7.41 9.69 1.76
CA ASP A 128 8.59 8.89 2.04
C ASP A 128 8.44 7.41 1.65
N THR A 129 7.31 7.03 1.07
CA THR A 129 7.08 5.65 0.62
C THR A 129 8.03 5.28 -0.51
N LYS A 130 8.62 4.10 -0.40
CA LYS A 130 9.49 3.51 -1.43
C LYS A 130 8.90 2.19 -1.89
N ILE A 131 8.90 1.96 -3.19
CA ILE A 131 8.34 0.74 -3.79
C ILE A 131 9.38 0.09 -4.70
N GLY A 132 9.36 -1.24 -4.73
CA GLY A 132 10.20 -2.04 -5.61
C GLY A 132 11.61 -2.27 -5.09
N ASN A 133 12.30 -3.22 -5.71
CA ASN A 133 13.71 -3.50 -5.41
C ASN A 133 14.63 -2.32 -5.78
N ASP A 134 14.17 -1.46 -6.66
CA ASP A 134 14.85 -0.23 -7.08
C ASP A 134 14.50 0.99 -6.22
N GLN A 135 13.74 0.81 -5.15
CA GLN A 135 13.44 1.81 -4.12
C GLN A 135 12.93 3.13 -4.70
N LYS A 136 11.99 3.06 -5.64
CA LYS A 136 11.39 4.25 -6.25
C LYS A 136 10.48 4.99 -5.27
N ASN A 137 10.59 6.31 -5.25
CA ASN A 137 9.79 7.19 -4.38
C ASN A 137 9.41 8.47 -5.12
N GLY A 138 8.56 9.27 -4.49
CA GLY A 138 8.23 10.63 -4.91
C GLY A 138 8.03 10.80 -6.42
N ASN A 139 8.88 11.62 -7.03
CA ASN A 139 8.79 11.93 -8.46
C ASN A 139 8.96 10.70 -9.36
N ASP A 140 9.77 9.74 -8.94
CA ASP A 140 9.95 8.49 -9.72
C ASP A 140 8.65 7.70 -9.77
N LEU A 141 7.96 7.56 -8.64
CA LEU A 141 6.67 6.88 -8.58
C LEU A 141 5.62 7.62 -9.39
N LYS A 142 5.63 8.96 -9.32
CA LYS A 142 4.72 9.78 -10.11
C LYS A 142 4.87 9.52 -11.60
N LYS A 143 6.11 9.48 -12.10
CA LYS A 143 6.40 9.21 -13.51
C LYS A 143 5.94 7.81 -13.92
N ILE A 144 6.21 6.81 -13.07
CA ILE A 144 5.77 5.43 -13.34
C ILE A 144 4.24 5.37 -13.42
N CYS A 145 3.56 6.01 -12.49
CA CYS A 145 2.10 6.05 -12.48
C CYS A 145 1.55 6.75 -13.72
N GLU A 146 2.18 7.83 -14.16
CA GLU A 146 1.79 8.51 -15.41
C GLU A 146 1.91 7.58 -16.62
N GLU A 147 3.01 6.85 -16.73
CA GLU A 147 3.23 5.88 -17.81
C GLU A 147 2.16 4.78 -17.80
N LEU A 148 1.79 4.32 -16.62
CA LEU A 148 0.81 3.23 -16.45
C LEU A 148 -0.64 3.73 -16.40
N LYS A 149 -0.85 5.05 -16.50
CA LYS A 149 -2.18 5.67 -16.39
C LYS A 149 -2.84 5.39 -15.04
N ILE A 150 -2.05 5.46 -13.98
CA ILE A 150 -2.50 5.36 -12.59
C ILE A 150 -2.45 6.75 -11.98
N SER A 151 -3.54 7.19 -11.35
CA SER A 151 -3.54 8.46 -10.62
C SER A 151 -2.60 8.36 -9.41
N PHE A 152 -1.81 9.40 -9.15
CA PHE A 152 -0.83 9.38 -8.07
C PHE A 152 -1.07 10.53 -7.11
N ASN A 153 -1.20 10.22 -5.81
CA ASN A 153 -1.33 11.19 -4.74
C ASN A 153 -0.32 10.90 -3.64
N SER A 154 0.54 11.88 -3.36
CA SER A 154 1.52 11.80 -2.28
C SER A 154 1.09 12.72 -1.14
N ILE A 155 1.01 12.17 0.06
CA ILE A 155 0.56 12.88 1.25
C ILE A 155 1.74 13.15 2.16
N LYS A 156 1.87 14.41 2.56
CA LYS A 156 2.91 14.79 3.51
C LYS A 156 2.53 14.35 4.91
N MET A 157 3.38 13.50 5.49
CA MET A 157 3.24 13.04 6.88
C MET A 157 3.96 14.03 7.78
N SER A 158 3.28 15.12 8.16
CA SER A 158 3.90 16.16 8.97
C SER A 158 4.05 15.72 10.44
N LEU A 159 5.25 15.95 11.00
CA LEU A 159 5.50 15.74 12.43
C LEU A 159 4.69 16.71 13.31
N ASP A 160 4.27 17.83 12.77
CA ASP A 160 3.47 18.81 13.48
C ASP A 160 2.08 18.30 13.84
N ASP A 161 1.61 17.30 13.11
CA ASP A 161 0.34 16.64 13.40
C ASP A 161 0.38 15.79 14.68
N ASN A 162 1.56 15.62 15.27
CA ASN A 162 1.76 14.86 16.52
C ASN A 162 1.80 15.72 17.77
N LYS A 163 1.59 17.00 17.65
CA LYS A 163 1.58 17.92 18.81
C LYS A 163 0.19 18.11 19.37
#